data_6b46ad565cc497d947f3d6da233c629d
#
_entry.id   6b46ad565cc497d947f3d6da233c629d
#
_cell.length_a   1.000
_cell.length_b   1.000
_cell.length_c   1.000
_cell.angle_alpha   90.00
_cell.angle_beta   90.00
_cell.angle_gamma   90.00
#
_symmetry.space_group_name_H-M   'P 1'
#
loop_
_entity.id
_entity.type
_entity.pdbx_description
1 polymer ?
#
loop_
_entity_poly.entity_id
_entity_poly.type
_entity_poly.pdbx_seq_one_letter_code
_entity_poly.pdbx_strand_id
1 'polypeptide(L)'
;MSSSTQSSSTSTPSIVDTKETQKPIKDINYNFINAMSHILDCLIKENAQYATSKKINKKFSVYNNKYIPGISITDYLFRIVLYTEISSSSLILALIYIDRICNDNSIILTYYNIHRLLFSSIMLAIKYNEDYKYKFKYYAEVAGMKVKELSQLEQNFFIHIGCNLYVDSKEYQKYNNYLLHYFVKK
;
A
#
# COMPACT_ATOMS: atom_id res chain seq x y z
N MET A 1 -65.28 16.45 22.72
CA MET A 1 -64.57 16.15 21.46
C MET A 1 -63.20 16.82 21.53
N SER A 2 -62.21 16.11 21.99
CA SER A 2 -60.86 16.66 22.19
C SER A 2 -59.90 15.81 21.38
N SER A 3 -59.33 16.39 20.36
CA SER A 3 -58.33 15.80 19.47
C SER A 3 -56.93 16.10 20.04
N SER A 4 -56.24 15.06 20.50
CA SER A 4 -54.85 15.10 20.93
C SER A 4 -53.92 14.84 19.73
N THR A 5 -53.15 15.82 19.37
CA THR A 5 -52.03 15.76 18.42
C THR A 5 -50.78 15.19 19.10
N GLN A 6 -50.31 14.04 18.62
CA GLN A 6 -49.02 13.49 19.00
C GLN A 6 -47.93 14.10 18.13
N SER A 7 -46.97 14.75 18.77
CA SER A 7 -45.73 15.22 18.16
C SER A 7 -44.69 14.08 18.19
N SER A 8 -44.27 13.63 17.01
CA SER A 8 -43.17 12.69 16.83
C SER A 8 -41.82 13.43 16.95
N SER A 9 -41.07 13.11 18.01
CA SER A 9 -39.70 13.53 18.20
C SER A 9 -38.76 12.58 17.43
N THR A 10 -38.13 13.11 16.39
CA THR A 10 -37.01 12.46 15.67
C THR A 10 -35.76 12.58 16.53
N SER A 11 -35.31 11.45 17.08
CA SER A 11 -34.02 11.32 17.75
C SER A 11 -32.91 11.15 16.73
N THR A 12 -32.03 12.15 16.60
CA THR A 12 -30.74 12.08 15.95
C THR A 12 -29.84 11.09 16.68
N PRO A 13 -29.13 10.18 15.98
CA PRO A 13 -28.17 9.32 16.65
C PRO A 13 -26.92 10.13 17.02
N SER A 14 -26.63 10.16 18.32
CA SER A 14 -25.43 10.71 18.90
C SER A 14 -24.18 9.99 18.35
N ILE A 15 -23.26 10.79 17.83
CA ILE A 15 -21.91 10.37 17.48
C ILE A 15 -21.23 9.89 18.75
N VAL A 16 -20.97 8.60 18.82
CA VAL A 16 -20.15 8.02 19.89
C VAL A 16 -18.69 8.39 19.59
N ASP A 17 -18.19 9.37 20.35
CA ASP A 17 -16.78 9.67 20.47
C ASP A 17 -16.03 8.48 21.10
N THR A 18 -15.66 7.50 20.31
CA THR A 18 -14.63 6.55 20.70
C THR A 18 -13.27 7.22 20.53
N LYS A 19 -12.79 7.85 21.61
CA LYS A 19 -11.36 8.11 21.80
C LYS A 19 -10.65 6.76 21.89
N GLU A 20 -10.37 6.14 20.74
CA GLU A 20 -9.36 5.09 20.67
C GLU A 20 -8.02 5.75 20.99
N THR A 21 -7.50 5.43 22.18
CA THR A 21 -6.12 5.70 22.58
C THR A 21 -5.20 5.15 21.49
N GLN A 22 -4.62 6.03 20.68
CA GLN A 22 -3.60 5.68 19.71
C GLN A 22 -2.45 5.01 20.47
N LYS A 23 -2.34 3.67 20.34
CA LYS A 23 -1.14 2.96 20.76
C LYS A 23 0.03 3.54 19.99
N PRO A 24 1.17 3.83 20.67
CA PRO A 24 2.36 4.27 19.96
C PRO A 24 2.71 3.21 18.91
N ILE A 25 2.96 3.65 17.68
CA ILE A 25 3.42 2.81 16.58
C ILE A 25 4.77 2.23 17.03
N LYS A 26 4.75 1.02 17.61
CA LYS A 26 5.94 0.31 18.03
C LYS A 26 6.69 -0.12 16.76
N ASP A 27 7.91 0.34 16.63
CA ASP A 27 8.97 -0.19 15.76
C ASP A 27 9.05 0.23 14.28
N ILE A 28 8.18 1.07 13.73
CA ILE A 28 8.44 1.61 12.40
C ILE A 28 8.99 3.02 12.53
N ASN A 29 10.29 3.11 12.28
CA ASN A 29 10.99 4.38 12.24
C ASN A 29 10.43 5.21 11.07
N TYR A 30 9.93 6.43 11.34
CA TYR A 30 9.48 7.39 10.31
C TYR A 30 10.51 7.56 9.20
N ASN A 31 11.78 7.47 9.53
CA ASN A 31 12.86 7.50 8.58
C ASN A 31 12.76 6.35 7.56
N PHE A 32 12.37 5.14 7.97
CA PHE A 32 12.23 4.00 7.08
C PHE A 32 11.17 4.25 5.99
N ILE A 33 10.01 4.77 6.37
CA ILE A 33 8.94 5.15 5.44
C ILE A 33 9.45 6.21 4.46
N ASN A 34 10.14 7.24 4.98
CA ASN A 34 10.71 8.30 4.17
C ASN A 34 11.76 7.77 3.17
N ALA A 35 12.62 6.84 3.59
CA ALA A 35 13.59 6.22 2.68
C ALA A 35 12.90 5.41 1.59
N MET A 36 11.96 4.55 1.97
CA MET A 36 11.22 3.72 1.01
C MET A 36 10.46 4.59 0.00
N SER A 37 9.76 5.62 0.46
CA SER A 37 9.02 6.54 -0.42
C SER A 37 9.94 7.31 -1.35
N HIS A 38 11.10 7.77 -0.85
CA HIS A 38 12.09 8.47 -1.67
C HIS A 38 12.69 7.57 -2.76
N ILE A 39 13.04 6.33 -2.42
CA ILE A 39 13.54 5.35 -3.40
C ILE A 39 12.52 5.14 -4.51
N LEU A 40 11.26 4.92 -4.15
CA LEU A 40 10.18 4.73 -5.13
C LEU A 40 9.99 5.98 -6.01
N ASP A 41 10.05 7.16 -5.42
CA ASP A 41 9.92 8.44 -6.14
C ASP A 41 11.10 8.66 -7.11
N CYS A 42 12.32 8.36 -6.70
CA CYS A 42 13.50 8.40 -7.57
C CYS A 42 13.36 7.43 -8.75
N LEU A 43 12.97 6.19 -8.50
CA LEU A 43 12.76 5.19 -9.55
C LEU A 43 11.68 5.63 -10.56
N ILE A 44 10.59 6.25 -10.09
CA ILE A 44 9.55 6.78 -10.98
C ILE A 44 10.08 7.92 -11.84
N LYS A 45 10.87 8.83 -11.27
CA LYS A 45 11.47 9.95 -12.00
C LYS A 45 12.48 9.48 -13.05
N GLU A 46 13.32 8.51 -12.71
CA GLU A 46 14.23 7.87 -13.66
C GLU A 46 13.46 7.18 -14.79
N ASN A 47 12.41 6.46 -14.46
CA ASN A 47 11.57 5.76 -15.43
C ASN A 47 10.80 6.73 -16.36
N ALA A 48 10.50 7.95 -15.92
CA ALA A 48 9.77 8.93 -16.73
C ALA A 48 10.47 9.22 -18.07
N GLN A 49 11.79 9.14 -18.11
CA GLN A 49 12.59 9.32 -19.34
C GLN A 49 12.35 8.18 -20.35
N TYR A 50 12.02 6.98 -19.87
CA TYR A 50 11.79 5.80 -20.69
C TYR A 50 10.31 5.55 -20.99
N ALA A 51 9.40 6.14 -20.23
CA ALA A 51 7.96 5.91 -20.36
C ALA A 51 7.37 6.48 -21.68
N THR A 52 8.02 7.47 -22.28
CA THR A 52 7.59 8.09 -23.55
C THR A 52 7.79 7.19 -24.76
N SER A 53 8.67 6.20 -24.68
CA SER A 53 9.08 5.35 -25.82
C SER A 53 8.51 3.93 -25.77
N LYS A 54 8.02 3.44 -24.63
CA LYS A 54 7.47 2.08 -24.53
C LYS A 54 5.95 2.08 -24.56
N LYS A 55 5.36 1.31 -25.48
CA LYS A 55 3.93 0.99 -25.46
C LYS A 55 3.58 0.33 -24.13
N ILE A 56 2.62 0.92 -23.38
CA ILE A 56 2.09 0.33 -22.15
C ILE A 56 1.54 -1.06 -22.48
N ASN A 57 2.12 -2.08 -21.87
CA ASN A 57 1.65 -3.44 -22.06
C ASN A 57 0.24 -3.58 -21.48
N LYS A 58 -0.75 -3.87 -22.31
CA LYS A 58 -2.17 -3.99 -21.92
C LYS A 58 -2.40 -5.01 -20.79
N LYS A 59 -1.54 -6.05 -20.69
CA LYS A 59 -1.62 -7.06 -19.63
C LYS A 59 -1.52 -6.47 -18.24
N PHE A 60 -0.76 -5.39 -18.06
CA PHE A 60 -0.53 -4.74 -16.74
C PHE A 60 -1.36 -3.47 -16.53
N SER A 61 -2.30 -3.19 -17.44
CA SER A 61 -3.18 -2.02 -17.33
C SER A 61 -4.05 -2.03 -16.07
N VAL A 62 -4.25 -3.18 -15.45
CA VAL A 62 -4.98 -3.35 -14.19
C VAL A 62 -4.40 -2.50 -13.04
N TYR A 63 -3.07 -2.26 -13.06
CA TYR A 63 -2.41 -1.44 -12.06
C TYR A 63 -2.50 0.07 -12.34
N ASN A 64 -2.87 0.49 -13.55
CA ASN A 64 -2.93 1.90 -13.90
C ASN A 64 -4.23 2.53 -13.40
N ASN A 65 -4.11 3.64 -12.68
CA ASN A 65 -5.21 4.53 -12.39
C ASN A 65 -5.53 5.39 -13.63
N LYS A 66 -6.78 5.82 -13.73
CA LYS A 66 -7.20 6.77 -14.77
C LYS A 66 -6.54 8.14 -14.59
N TYR A 67 -6.32 8.53 -13.33
CA TYR A 67 -5.68 9.78 -12.91
C TYR A 67 -4.60 9.49 -11.88
N ILE A 68 -3.62 10.39 -11.74
CA ILE A 68 -2.64 10.33 -10.66
C ILE A 68 -3.38 10.57 -9.34
N PRO A 69 -3.24 9.67 -8.34
CA PRO A 69 -3.83 9.88 -7.03
C PRO A 69 -3.36 11.17 -6.38
N GLY A 70 -4.25 11.89 -5.69
CA GLY A 70 -3.91 13.14 -5.01
C GLY A 70 -3.13 12.99 -3.71
N ILE A 71 -2.82 11.74 -3.29
CA ILE A 71 -2.00 11.45 -2.11
C ILE A 71 -0.56 11.13 -2.55
N SER A 72 0.43 11.68 -1.83
CA SER A 72 1.84 11.38 -2.09
C SER A 72 2.17 9.92 -1.73
N ILE A 73 3.26 9.37 -2.27
CA ILE A 73 3.75 8.02 -1.91
C ILE A 73 4.07 7.96 -0.41
N THR A 74 4.67 9.03 0.13
CA THR A 74 5.01 9.14 1.54
C THR A 74 3.76 9.10 2.42
N ASP A 75 2.77 9.95 2.17
CA ASP A 75 1.55 10.01 2.96
C ASP A 75 0.74 8.71 2.84
N TYR A 76 0.80 8.08 1.67
CA TYR A 76 0.13 6.79 1.45
C TYR A 76 0.79 5.67 2.27
N LEU A 77 2.13 5.61 2.32
CA LEU A 77 2.86 4.67 3.17
C LEU A 77 2.58 4.94 4.66
N PHE A 78 2.60 6.21 5.10
CA PHE A 78 2.24 6.57 6.47
C PHE A 78 0.83 6.10 6.83
N ARG A 79 -0.14 6.34 5.95
CA ARG A 79 -1.50 5.88 6.13
C ARG A 79 -1.57 4.36 6.27
N ILE A 80 -0.90 3.62 5.39
CA ILE A 80 -0.89 2.16 5.44
C ILE A 80 -0.32 1.69 6.77
N VAL A 81 0.87 2.16 7.15
CA VAL A 81 1.57 1.77 8.36
C VAL A 81 0.74 2.09 9.61
N LEU A 82 0.16 3.30 9.67
CA LEU A 82 -0.65 3.75 10.80
C LEU A 82 -1.87 2.85 11.04
N TYR A 83 -2.55 2.46 9.97
CA TYR A 83 -3.82 1.73 10.09
C TYR A 83 -3.68 0.21 10.02
N THR A 84 -2.58 -0.33 9.48
CA THR A 84 -2.39 -1.79 9.38
C THR A 84 -1.41 -2.34 10.39
N GLU A 85 -0.65 -1.48 11.07
CA GLU A 85 0.42 -1.88 12.01
C GLU A 85 1.41 -2.89 11.40
N ILE A 86 1.65 -2.76 10.09
CA ILE A 86 2.57 -3.64 9.34
C ILE A 86 4.00 -3.51 9.86
N SER A 87 4.72 -4.61 9.95
CA SER A 87 6.13 -4.64 10.36
C SER A 87 7.07 -4.10 9.29
N SER A 88 8.26 -3.65 9.71
CA SER A 88 9.32 -3.23 8.78
C SER A 88 9.75 -4.36 7.87
N SER A 89 9.74 -5.61 8.37
CA SER A 89 10.08 -6.78 7.58
C SER A 89 9.11 -7.01 6.42
N SER A 90 7.82 -6.83 6.65
CA SER A 90 6.82 -6.95 5.59
C SER A 90 6.91 -5.81 4.58
N LEU A 91 7.31 -4.60 5.00
CA LEU A 91 7.57 -3.49 4.07
C LEU A 91 8.80 -3.77 3.17
N ILE A 92 9.85 -4.39 3.72
CA ILE A 92 11.01 -4.84 2.93
C ILE A 92 10.59 -5.88 1.90
N LEU A 93 9.81 -6.89 2.32
CA LEU A 93 9.27 -7.90 1.40
C LEU A 93 8.43 -7.26 0.30
N ALA A 94 7.57 -6.30 0.64
CA ALA A 94 6.76 -5.59 -0.34
C ALA A 94 7.62 -4.85 -1.38
N LEU A 95 8.73 -4.23 -0.96
CA LEU A 95 9.66 -3.57 -1.88
C LEU A 95 10.34 -4.58 -2.81
N ILE A 96 10.79 -5.74 -2.28
CA ILE A 96 11.35 -6.83 -3.08
C ILE A 96 10.34 -7.33 -4.11
N TYR A 97 9.08 -7.49 -3.72
CA TYR A 97 8.02 -7.95 -4.62
C TYR A 97 7.73 -6.93 -5.74
N ILE A 98 7.79 -5.63 -5.45
CA ILE A 98 7.68 -4.58 -6.47
C ILE A 98 8.84 -4.67 -7.45
N ASP A 99 10.06 -4.83 -6.97
CA ASP A 99 11.24 -4.93 -7.82
C ASP A 99 11.16 -6.17 -8.74
N ARG A 100 10.82 -7.33 -8.19
CA ARG A 100 10.62 -8.56 -8.95
C ARG A 100 9.56 -8.40 -10.05
N ILE A 101 8.38 -7.88 -9.73
CA ILE A 101 7.30 -7.74 -10.73
C ILE A 101 7.68 -6.74 -11.82
N CYS A 102 8.44 -5.69 -11.49
CA CYS A 102 8.92 -4.73 -12.46
C CYS A 102 9.97 -5.33 -13.41
N ASN A 103 10.94 -6.06 -12.86
CA ASN A 103 12.02 -6.67 -13.62
C ASN A 103 11.51 -7.82 -14.50
N ASP A 104 10.77 -8.76 -13.93
CA ASP A 104 10.32 -9.97 -14.62
C ASP A 104 9.28 -9.66 -15.72
N ASN A 105 8.47 -8.64 -15.52
CA ASN A 105 7.39 -8.29 -16.45
C ASN A 105 7.65 -7.00 -17.23
N SER A 106 8.81 -6.36 -17.05
CA SER A 106 9.12 -5.07 -17.69
C SER A 106 8.06 -4.00 -17.42
N ILE A 107 7.49 -4.00 -16.19
CA ILE A 107 6.56 -2.98 -15.76
C ILE A 107 7.35 -1.72 -15.40
N ILE A 108 6.97 -0.61 -16.00
CA ILE A 108 7.55 0.70 -15.68
C ILE A 108 6.74 1.31 -14.54
N LEU A 109 7.41 1.59 -13.41
CA LEU A 109 6.80 2.33 -12.30
C LEU A 109 6.51 3.77 -12.74
N THR A 110 5.30 4.21 -12.44
CA THR A 110 4.81 5.56 -12.73
C THR A 110 3.90 6.03 -11.61
N TYR A 111 3.63 7.34 -11.52
CA TYR A 111 2.63 7.87 -10.57
C TYR A 111 1.21 7.34 -10.82
N TYR A 112 0.92 6.79 -12.01
CA TYR A 112 -0.37 6.19 -12.32
C TYR A 112 -0.55 4.80 -11.72
N ASN A 113 0.53 4.05 -11.43
CA ASN A 113 0.42 2.65 -11.00
C ASN A 113 1.04 2.34 -9.64
N ILE A 114 1.91 3.20 -9.12
CA ILE A 114 2.65 2.91 -7.88
C ILE A 114 1.76 2.60 -6.69
N HIS A 115 0.66 3.34 -6.47
CA HIS A 115 -0.21 3.12 -5.32
C HIS A 115 -0.88 1.74 -5.35
N ARG A 116 -1.30 1.29 -6.52
CA ARG A 116 -1.90 -0.04 -6.69
C ARG A 116 -0.88 -1.15 -6.56
N LEU A 117 0.29 -1.01 -7.18
CA LEU A 117 1.39 -1.97 -7.05
C LEU A 117 1.86 -2.06 -5.60
N LEU A 118 2.07 -0.93 -4.94
CA LEU A 118 2.53 -0.86 -3.57
C LEU A 118 1.56 -1.54 -2.61
N PHE A 119 0.26 -1.23 -2.70
CA PHE A 119 -0.70 -1.85 -1.79
C PHE A 119 -0.88 -3.35 -2.07
N SER A 120 -0.84 -3.78 -3.33
CA SER A 120 -0.92 -5.20 -3.69
C SER A 120 0.28 -5.98 -3.17
N SER A 121 1.48 -5.44 -3.27
CA SER A 121 2.70 -6.05 -2.72
C SER A 121 2.65 -6.13 -1.19
N ILE A 122 2.18 -5.07 -0.53
CA ILE A 122 2.00 -5.02 0.92
C ILE A 122 0.98 -6.07 1.37
N MET A 123 -0.14 -6.22 0.67
CA MET A 123 -1.14 -7.26 1.01
C MET A 123 -0.56 -8.67 0.96
N LEU A 124 0.24 -8.98 -0.06
CA LEU A 124 0.92 -10.27 -0.14
C LEU A 124 1.97 -10.43 0.96
N ALA A 125 2.73 -9.38 1.26
CA ALA A 125 3.73 -9.40 2.33
C ALA A 125 3.09 -9.63 3.71
N ILE A 126 1.97 -8.96 4.01
CA ILE A 126 1.20 -9.19 5.24
C ILE A 126 0.72 -10.64 5.32
N LYS A 127 0.10 -11.17 4.27
CA LYS A 127 -0.41 -12.53 4.25
C LYS A 127 0.67 -13.60 4.35
N TYR A 128 1.88 -13.30 3.87
CA TYR A 128 3.02 -14.22 3.89
C TYR A 128 3.79 -14.18 5.22
N ASN A 129 3.96 -13.01 5.82
CA ASN A 129 4.92 -12.79 6.90
C ASN A 129 4.28 -12.43 8.26
N GLU A 130 3.00 -12.11 8.30
CA GLU A 130 2.33 -11.65 9.52
C GLU A 130 1.07 -12.46 9.84
N ASP A 131 0.71 -12.45 11.12
CA ASP A 131 -0.64 -12.87 11.51
C ASP A 131 -1.66 -11.88 10.96
N TYR A 132 -2.62 -12.37 10.19
CA TYR A 132 -3.63 -11.55 9.51
C TYR A 132 -4.60 -10.93 10.52
N LYS A 133 -4.39 -9.65 10.88
CA LYS A 133 -5.07 -8.97 11.99
C LYS A 133 -6.48 -8.48 11.67
N TYR A 134 -6.71 -8.03 10.42
CA TYR A 134 -7.93 -7.32 10.05
C TYR A 134 -8.67 -8.03 8.93
N LYS A 135 -9.99 -7.78 8.84
CA LYS A 135 -10.81 -8.27 7.72
C LYS A 135 -10.36 -7.61 6.40
N PHE A 136 -10.47 -8.33 5.31
CA PHE A 136 -10.07 -7.85 3.97
C PHE A 136 -10.74 -6.51 3.59
N LYS A 137 -12.00 -6.31 4.01
CA LYS A 137 -12.71 -5.05 3.82
C LYS A 137 -11.99 -3.86 4.45
N TYR A 138 -11.43 -4.03 5.65
CA TYR A 138 -10.67 -2.98 6.32
C TYR A 138 -9.42 -2.59 5.53
N TYR A 139 -8.67 -3.57 5.02
CA TYR A 139 -7.52 -3.27 4.17
C TYR A 139 -7.92 -2.54 2.88
N ALA A 140 -9.08 -2.86 2.29
CA ALA A 140 -9.59 -2.15 1.13
C ALA A 140 -9.92 -0.68 1.46
N GLU A 141 -10.47 -0.41 2.63
CA GLU A 141 -10.74 0.95 3.14
C GLU A 141 -9.43 1.72 3.36
N VAL A 142 -8.42 1.10 3.98
CA VAL A 142 -7.08 1.67 4.14
C VAL A 142 -6.45 1.99 2.79
N ALA A 143 -6.58 1.09 1.81
CA ALA A 143 -6.09 1.30 0.45
C ALA A 143 -6.81 2.42 -0.31
N GLY A 144 -8.01 2.82 0.14
CA GLY A 144 -8.89 3.71 -0.61
C GLY A 144 -9.47 3.06 -1.86
N MET A 145 -9.70 1.74 -1.82
CA MET A 145 -10.15 0.91 -2.95
C MET A 145 -11.43 0.14 -2.61
N LYS A 146 -12.17 -0.27 -3.64
CA LYS A 146 -13.27 -1.22 -3.45
C LYS A 146 -12.73 -2.61 -3.14
N VAL A 147 -13.44 -3.39 -2.31
CA VAL A 147 -13.05 -4.78 -1.95
C VAL A 147 -12.79 -5.64 -3.18
N LYS A 148 -13.68 -5.58 -4.18
CA LYS A 148 -13.51 -6.31 -5.45
C LYS A 148 -12.27 -5.89 -6.22
N GLU A 149 -11.98 -4.60 -6.24
CA GLU A 149 -10.81 -4.04 -6.91
C GLU A 149 -9.52 -4.53 -6.24
N LEU A 150 -9.42 -4.41 -4.92
CA LEU A 150 -8.26 -4.89 -4.17
C LEU A 150 -8.04 -6.41 -4.35
N SER A 151 -9.13 -7.20 -4.33
CA SER A 151 -9.04 -8.65 -4.57
C SER A 151 -8.49 -8.98 -5.95
N GLN A 152 -8.94 -8.26 -6.98
CA GLN A 152 -8.42 -8.44 -8.34
C GLN A 152 -6.95 -8.03 -8.46
N LEU A 153 -6.56 -6.92 -7.85
CA LEU A 153 -5.17 -6.44 -7.86
C LEU A 153 -4.24 -7.43 -7.16
N GLU A 154 -4.62 -7.92 -5.99
CA GLU A 154 -3.86 -8.91 -5.25
C GLU A 154 -3.67 -10.21 -6.04
N GLN A 155 -4.74 -10.76 -6.61
CA GLN A 155 -4.67 -11.97 -7.42
C GLN A 155 -3.78 -11.79 -8.64
N ASN A 156 -3.95 -10.68 -9.38
CA ASN A 156 -3.09 -10.39 -10.53
C ASN A 156 -1.63 -10.24 -10.11
N PHE A 157 -1.36 -9.56 -8.99
CA PHE A 157 0.01 -9.37 -8.50
C PHE A 157 0.65 -10.72 -8.16
N PHE A 158 -0.08 -11.59 -7.44
CA PHE A 158 0.41 -12.93 -7.09
C PHE A 158 0.73 -13.78 -8.33
N ILE A 159 -0.11 -13.72 -9.37
CA ILE A 159 0.13 -14.41 -10.65
C ILE A 159 1.34 -13.80 -11.37
N HIS A 160 1.44 -12.48 -11.41
CA HIS A 160 2.49 -11.79 -12.15
C HIS A 160 3.88 -11.91 -11.49
N ILE A 161 3.94 -12.12 -10.16
CA ILE A 161 5.19 -12.44 -9.45
C ILE A 161 5.57 -13.94 -9.56
N GLY A 162 4.84 -14.71 -10.39
CA GLY A 162 5.07 -16.13 -10.58
C GLY A 162 4.74 -16.99 -9.36
N CYS A 163 3.82 -16.54 -8.49
CA CYS A 163 3.47 -17.19 -7.21
C CYS A 163 4.67 -17.39 -6.27
N ASN A 164 5.79 -16.70 -6.51
CA ASN A 164 7.02 -16.83 -5.74
C ASN A 164 7.16 -15.70 -4.71
N LEU A 165 6.74 -15.98 -3.47
CA LEU A 165 6.84 -15.05 -2.34
C LEU A 165 8.07 -15.32 -1.45
N TYR A 166 8.77 -16.43 -1.68
CA TYR A 166 9.98 -16.75 -0.91
C TYR A 166 11.10 -15.74 -1.20
N VAL A 167 11.69 -15.22 -0.14
CA VAL A 167 12.86 -14.33 -0.17
C VAL A 167 13.94 -14.94 0.71
N ASP A 168 15.10 -15.19 0.17
CA ASP A 168 16.22 -15.71 0.95
C ASP A 168 16.84 -14.61 1.84
N SER A 169 17.58 -15.05 2.86
CA SER A 169 18.20 -14.14 3.83
C SER A 169 19.18 -13.14 3.20
N LYS A 170 19.88 -13.53 2.13
CA LYS A 170 20.88 -12.66 1.48
C LYS A 170 20.17 -11.55 0.70
N GLU A 171 19.13 -11.92 -0.06
CA GLU A 171 18.30 -10.95 -0.77
C GLU A 171 17.63 -9.99 0.21
N TYR A 172 17.01 -10.50 1.28
CA TYR A 172 16.43 -9.67 2.33
C TYR A 172 17.44 -8.68 2.92
N GLN A 173 18.62 -9.15 3.33
CA GLN A 173 19.67 -8.33 3.93
C GLN A 173 20.17 -7.24 2.96
N LYS A 174 20.25 -7.53 1.67
CA LYS A 174 20.61 -6.53 0.65
C LYS A 174 19.66 -5.34 0.68
N TYR A 175 18.34 -5.56 0.66
CA TYR A 175 17.34 -4.50 0.69
C TYR A 175 17.30 -3.78 2.05
N ASN A 176 17.40 -4.53 3.14
CA ASN A 176 17.47 -3.96 4.49
C ASN A 176 18.66 -3.02 4.63
N ASN A 177 19.86 -3.45 4.23
CA ASN A 177 21.07 -2.64 4.29
C ASN A 177 20.98 -1.40 3.38
N TYR A 178 20.39 -1.54 2.18
CA TYR A 178 20.19 -0.43 1.28
C TYR A 178 19.30 0.66 1.89
N LEU A 179 18.19 0.26 2.51
CA LEU A 179 17.30 1.17 3.24
C LEU A 179 18.02 1.81 4.43
N LEU A 180 18.76 1.05 5.25
CA LEU A 180 19.50 1.57 6.40
C LEU A 180 20.61 2.55 5.99
N HIS A 181 21.36 2.28 4.92
CA HIS A 181 22.40 3.18 4.41
C HIS A 181 21.85 4.53 3.97
N TYR A 182 20.61 4.56 3.51
CA TYR A 182 19.95 5.79 3.14
C TYR A 182 19.71 6.72 4.34
N PHE A 183 19.61 6.18 5.57
CA PHE A 183 19.47 6.96 6.80
C PHE A 183 20.76 7.61 7.27
N VAL A 184 21.88 6.88 7.12
CA VAL A 184 23.17 7.28 7.70
C VAL A 184 23.81 8.46 6.92
N LYS A 185 23.35 8.72 5.69
CA LYS A 185 23.91 9.78 4.82
C LYS A 185 23.17 11.12 4.88
N LYS A 186 22.18 11.26 5.76
CA LYS A 186 21.53 12.54 6.07
C LYS A 186 21.79 12.94 7.52
#